data_d95ddfa431553cadb775b29b4ac6c8ad
#
_entry.id   d95ddfa431553cadb775b29b4ac6c8ad
#
_cell.length_a   1.000
_cell.length_b   1.000
_cell.length_c   1.000
_cell.angle_alpha   90.00
_cell.angle_beta   90.00
_cell.angle_gamma   90.00
#
_symmetry.space_group_name_H-M   'P 1'
#
loop_
_entity.id
_entity.type
_entity.pdbx_description
1 polymer ?
#
loop_
_entity_poly.entity_id
_entity_poly.type
_entity_poly.pdbx_seq_one_letter_code
_entity_poly.pdbx_strand_id
1 'polypeptide(L)'
;MSLRARAVACGLALAAAAPAAVSAEEAPCAPAVLARVDAWLAAHPWREGRTSPDMRVAAACKPSPTDKALVIAAAAYGQGGSDIGDPVNFIVALVEPRGRRVKSTFTGSIPTDAAMALAQGSLHIDTARYDLAQGVRAFGVDVTSSANGPSCPDGGFGPLRTLFVQDGAALRPVLASVELSSWRRVAGPACAWMDGQDDVVIENTVTTIAVASHATHGLADLVLTGRVDGHVVPRLRAVLHYDGSKYVATDDRIWPGVIVPDAAPAH
;
A
#
# COMPACT_ATOMS: atom_id res chain seq x y z
N MET A 1 -64.76 -43.73 -9.44
CA MET A 1 -63.32 -43.91 -9.29
C MET A 1 -62.66 -42.85 -10.10
N SER A 2 -62.11 -41.81 -9.46
CA SER A 2 -61.50 -40.65 -10.13
C SER A 2 -60.04 -40.58 -9.71
N LEU A 3 -59.10 -40.82 -10.65
CA LEU A 3 -57.66 -40.69 -10.48
C LEU A 3 -57.28 -39.19 -10.55
N ARG A 4 -56.72 -38.67 -9.47
CA ARG A 4 -56.08 -37.34 -9.47
C ARG A 4 -54.63 -37.52 -9.80
N ALA A 5 -54.14 -36.97 -10.94
CA ALA A 5 -52.78 -36.87 -11.31
C ALA A 5 -52.12 -35.71 -10.50
N ARG A 6 -51.02 -36.00 -9.80
CA ARG A 6 -50.17 -35.02 -9.16
C ARG A 6 -49.04 -34.66 -10.13
N ALA A 7 -49.00 -33.40 -10.53
CA ALA A 7 -47.86 -32.82 -11.26
C ALA A 7 -46.75 -32.48 -10.28
N VAL A 8 -45.54 -33.03 -10.47
CA VAL A 8 -44.32 -32.68 -9.75
C VAL A 8 -43.60 -31.61 -10.57
N ALA A 9 -43.57 -30.39 -10.04
CA ALA A 9 -42.79 -29.31 -10.63
C ALA A 9 -41.31 -29.45 -10.19
N CYS A 10 -40.43 -29.79 -11.13
CA CYS A 10 -38.97 -29.75 -10.94
C CYS A 10 -38.47 -28.31 -11.07
N GLY A 11 -38.14 -27.67 -9.96
CA GLY A 11 -37.49 -26.34 -9.96
C GLY A 11 -36.02 -26.48 -10.27
N LEU A 12 -35.56 -25.99 -11.43
CA LEU A 12 -34.15 -25.80 -11.73
C LEU A 12 -33.62 -24.59 -10.94
N ALA A 13 -32.80 -24.84 -9.95
CA ALA A 13 -31.99 -23.77 -9.31
C ALA A 13 -30.81 -23.41 -10.21
N LEU A 14 -30.82 -22.23 -10.86
CA LEU A 14 -29.68 -21.68 -11.52
C LEU A 14 -28.71 -21.17 -10.44
N ALA A 15 -27.60 -21.86 -10.24
CA ALA A 15 -26.48 -21.36 -9.46
C ALA A 15 -25.75 -20.30 -10.30
N ALA A 16 -25.91 -19.03 -9.93
CA ALA A 16 -25.12 -17.94 -10.49
C ALA A 16 -23.67 -18.06 -9.98
N ALA A 17 -22.77 -18.53 -10.83
CA ALA A 17 -21.34 -18.48 -10.56
C ALA A 17 -20.89 -17.01 -10.61
N ALA A 18 -20.50 -16.45 -9.46
CA ALA A 18 -19.85 -15.16 -9.41
C ALA A 18 -18.49 -15.24 -10.14
N PRO A 19 -18.19 -14.33 -11.06
CA PRO A 19 -16.87 -14.32 -11.70
C PRO A 19 -15.81 -14.05 -10.62
N ALA A 20 -14.83 -14.94 -10.51
CA ALA A 20 -13.63 -14.71 -9.75
C ALA A 20 -12.95 -13.46 -10.33
N ALA A 21 -12.76 -12.43 -9.50
CA ALA A 21 -11.99 -11.26 -9.89
C ALA A 21 -10.55 -11.72 -10.12
N VAL A 22 -10.19 -11.92 -11.38
CA VAL A 22 -8.79 -12.10 -11.78
C VAL A 22 -8.10 -10.80 -11.43
N SER A 23 -7.15 -10.85 -10.49
CA SER A 23 -6.24 -9.74 -10.21
C SER A 23 -5.53 -9.43 -11.54
N ALA A 24 -5.90 -8.34 -12.18
CA ALA A 24 -5.20 -7.90 -13.37
C ALA A 24 -3.77 -7.56 -12.94
N GLU A 25 -2.81 -8.31 -13.44
CA GLU A 25 -1.39 -8.03 -13.29
C GLU A 25 -1.14 -6.58 -13.70
N GLU A 26 -0.52 -5.80 -12.82
CA GLU A 26 -0.35 -4.37 -13.04
C GLU A 26 0.58 -4.17 -14.24
N ALA A 27 0.08 -3.49 -15.28
CA ALA A 27 0.87 -3.28 -16.49
C ALA A 27 2.15 -2.48 -16.15
N PRO A 28 3.29 -2.84 -16.73
CA PRO A 28 4.54 -2.14 -16.48
C PRO A 28 4.41 -0.65 -16.84
N CYS A 29 5.12 0.21 -16.13
CA CYS A 29 5.19 1.64 -16.40
C CYS A 29 5.61 1.90 -17.84
N ALA A 30 4.86 2.73 -18.56
CA ALA A 30 5.26 3.15 -19.90
C ALA A 30 6.62 3.89 -19.84
N PRO A 31 7.60 3.54 -20.69
CA PRO A 31 8.93 4.15 -20.66
C PRO A 31 8.90 5.68 -20.73
N ALA A 32 7.95 6.25 -21.47
CA ALA A 32 7.77 7.69 -21.57
C ALA A 32 7.34 8.36 -20.26
N VAL A 33 6.62 7.67 -19.38
CA VAL A 33 6.25 8.18 -18.05
C VAL A 33 7.47 8.20 -17.15
N LEU A 34 8.22 7.10 -17.12
CA LEU A 34 9.45 6.99 -16.33
C LEU A 34 10.52 7.99 -16.77
N ALA A 35 10.71 8.17 -18.07
CA ALA A 35 11.65 9.17 -18.60
C ALA A 35 11.31 10.61 -18.15
N ARG A 36 10.02 10.91 -17.92
CA ARG A 36 9.63 12.23 -17.38
C ARG A 36 9.93 12.38 -15.89
N VAL A 37 9.72 11.30 -15.15
CA VAL A 37 10.12 11.25 -13.72
C VAL A 37 11.63 11.44 -13.61
N ASP A 38 12.42 10.71 -14.42
CA ASP A 38 13.87 10.82 -14.46
C ASP A 38 14.34 12.25 -14.83
N ALA A 39 13.70 12.85 -15.85
CA ALA A 39 14.01 14.22 -16.26
C ALA A 39 13.64 15.26 -15.18
N TRP A 40 12.53 15.05 -14.46
CA TRP A 40 12.16 15.90 -13.34
C TRP A 40 13.19 15.80 -12.21
N LEU A 41 13.60 14.58 -11.85
CA LEU A 41 14.63 14.34 -10.84
C LEU A 41 16.00 14.91 -11.21
N ALA A 42 16.37 14.88 -12.49
CA ALA A 42 17.60 15.52 -12.97
C ALA A 42 17.61 17.04 -12.74
N ALA A 43 16.43 17.68 -12.79
CA ALA A 43 16.26 19.10 -12.49
C ALA A 43 16.07 19.41 -10.99
N HIS A 44 15.74 18.38 -10.18
CA HIS A 44 15.47 18.49 -8.74
C HIS A 44 16.19 17.36 -7.99
N PRO A 45 17.52 17.38 -7.91
CA PRO A 45 18.28 16.29 -7.31
C PRO A 45 17.97 16.14 -5.82
N TRP A 46 17.94 14.90 -5.34
CA TRP A 46 17.71 14.55 -3.93
C TRP A 46 18.71 15.18 -2.96
N ARG A 47 19.95 15.36 -3.41
CA ARG A 47 21.06 15.97 -2.67
C ARG A 47 21.97 16.72 -3.63
N GLU A 48 22.40 17.89 -3.24
CA GLU A 48 23.43 18.63 -3.95
C GLU A 48 24.77 17.86 -3.93
N GLY A 49 25.46 17.82 -5.07
CA GLY A 49 26.82 17.27 -5.17
C GLY A 49 26.93 15.77 -5.46
N ARG A 50 25.84 15.03 -5.71
CA ARG A 50 25.95 13.63 -6.15
C ARG A 50 26.38 13.54 -7.63
N THR A 51 27.48 12.81 -7.87
CA THR A 51 28.06 12.61 -9.20
C THR A 51 27.57 11.36 -9.93
N SER A 52 26.96 10.41 -9.22
CA SER A 52 26.42 9.18 -9.82
C SER A 52 24.89 9.17 -9.76
N PRO A 53 24.21 8.92 -10.89
CA PRO A 53 22.77 8.75 -10.87
C PRO A 53 22.40 7.47 -10.10
N ASP A 54 21.43 7.59 -9.21
CA ASP A 54 20.85 6.42 -8.57
C ASP A 54 20.16 5.54 -9.62
N MET A 55 20.28 4.24 -9.49
CA MET A 55 19.58 3.29 -10.36
C MET A 55 18.13 3.10 -9.90
N ARG A 56 17.18 3.11 -10.83
CA ARG A 56 15.80 2.77 -10.51
C ARG A 56 15.69 1.28 -10.18
N VAL A 57 15.33 0.96 -8.93
CA VAL A 57 15.22 -0.40 -8.41
C VAL A 57 13.80 -0.94 -8.48
N ALA A 58 12.80 -0.05 -8.40
CA ALA A 58 11.38 -0.40 -8.50
C ALA A 58 10.58 0.73 -9.15
N ALA A 59 9.49 0.38 -9.82
CA ALA A 59 8.51 1.34 -10.31
C ALA A 59 7.13 0.71 -10.47
N ALA A 60 6.08 1.50 -10.19
CA ALA A 60 4.69 1.19 -10.44
C ALA A 60 3.99 2.39 -11.08
N CYS A 61 3.05 2.12 -12.00
CA CYS A 61 2.27 3.17 -12.67
C CYS A 61 0.81 2.76 -12.79
N LYS A 62 -0.09 3.70 -12.53
CA LYS A 62 -1.54 3.48 -12.66
C LYS A 62 -2.25 4.75 -13.11
N PRO A 63 -3.30 4.67 -13.94
CA PRO A 63 -4.12 5.84 -14.26
C PRO A 63 -4.65 6.51 -13.00
N SER A 64 -4.62 7.85 -12.95
CA SER A 64 -5.17 8.60 -11.83
C SER A 64 -6.69 8.38 -11.72
N PRO A 65 -7.22 8.13 -10.51
CA PRO A 65 -8.66 7.94 -10.33
C PRO A 65 -9.46 9.24 -10.41
N THR A 66 -8.80 10.39 -10.31
CA THR A 66 -9.44 11.73 -10.32
C THR A 66 -9.29 12.47 -11.64
N ASP A 67 -8.24 12.18 -12.40
CA ASP A 67 -7.96 12.83 -13.69
C ASP A 67 -7.40 11.80 -14.67
N LYS A 68 -8.21 11.38 -15.63
CA LYS A 68 -7.84 10.38 -16.65
C LYS A 68 -6.71 10.83 -17.58
N ALA A 69 -6.38 12.12 -17.60
CA ALA A 69 -5.25 12.66 -18.34
C ALA A 69 -3.91 12.44 -17.61
N LEU A 70 -3.96 11.99 -16.36
CA LEU A 70 -2.78 11.79 -15.51
C LEU A 70 -2.54 10.31 -15.21
N VAL A 71 -1.26 9.99 -15.01
CA VAL A 71 -0.79 8.71 -14.48
C VAL A 71 -0.11 8.98 -13.15
N ILE A 72 -0.44 8.19 -12.15
CA ILE A 72 0.32 8.10 -10.92
C ILE A 72 1.55 7.25 -11.25
N ALA A 73 2.74 7.76 -10.95
CA ALA A 73 4.00 7.03 -11.05
C ALA A 73 4.67 7.02 -9.67
N ALA A 74 4.98 5.84 -9.15
CA ALA A 74 5.80 5.66 -7.97
C ALA A 74 7.11 5.00 -8.41
N ALA A 75 8.26 5.53 -7.99
CA ALA A 75 9.56 4.98 -8.36
C ALA A 75 10.56 5.10 -7.21
N ALA A 76 11.39 4.07 -7.06
CA ALA A 76 12.43 3.97 -6.05
C ALA A 76 13.79 3.88 -6.74
N TYR A 77 14.77 4.61 -6.20
CA TYR A 77 16.11 4.75 -6.76
C TYR A 77 17.14 4.47 -5.67
N GLY A 78 17.97 3.46 -5.90
CA GLY A 78 19.07 3.08 -5.02
C GLY A 78 20.41 3.20 -5.70
N GLN A 79 21.49 3.15 -4.92
CA GLN A 79 22.82 3.01 -5.48
C GLN A 79 23.06 1.56 -5.85
N GLY A 80 23.61 1.31 -7.04
CA GLY A 80 24.10 -0.01 -7.41
C GLY A 80 25.23 -0.43 -6.46
N GLY A 81 24.99 -1.48 -5.67
CA GLY A 81 25.92 -1.94 -4.64
C GLY A 81 25.80 -1.21 -3.30
N SER A 82 24.67 -0.54 -3.02
CA SER A 82 24.39 0.01 -1.69
C SER A 82 24.39 -1.11 -0.64
N ASP A 83 25.11 -0.87 0.45
CA ASP A 83 25.14 -1.77 1.59
C ASP A 83 23.72 -1.88 2.20
N ILE A 84 23.43 -3.04 2.84
CA ILE A 84 22.20 -3.21 3.62
C ILE A 84 22.14 -2.09 4.66
N GLY A 85 21.04 -1.31 4.63
CA GLY A 85 20.82 -0.18 5.54
C GLY A 85 20.92 1.22 4.90
N ASP A 86 21.35 1.32 3.64
CA ASP A 86 21.30 2.60 2.92
C ASP A 86 19.85 2.90 2.47
N PRO A 87 19.27 4.06 2.82
CA PRO A 87 17.91 4.38 2.42
C PRO A 87 17.80 4.54 0.90
N VAL A 88 16.72 3.99 0.34
CA VAL A 88 16.39 4.13 -1.07
C VAL A 88 15.58 5.40 -1.28
N ASN A 89 16.00 6.25 -2.21
CA ASN A 89 15.26 7.46 -2.60
C ASN A 89 13.94 7.07 -3.28
N PHE A 90 12.87 7.81 -2.97
CA PHE A 90 11.53 7.48 -3.41
C PHE A 90 10.79 8.72 -3.94
N ILE A 91 10.11 8.58 -5.06
CA ILE A 91 9.25 9.61 -5.62
C ILE A 91 7.87 9.03 -5.94
N VAL A 92 6.85 9.84 -5.65
CA VAL A 92 5.50 9.67 -6.20
C VAL A 92 5.18 10.89 -7.03
N ALA A 93 4.66 10.70 -8.24
CA ALA A 93 4.39 11.80 -9.17
C ALA A 93 3.07 11.61 -9.91
N LEU A 94 2.35 12.71 -10.16
CA LEU A 94 1.28 12.78 -11.16
C LEU A 94 1.87 13.29 -12.46
N VAL A 95 1.85 12.45 -13.50
CA VAL A 95 2.52 12.68 -14.78
C VAL A 95 1.52 12.74 -15.91
N GLU A 96 1.66 13.69 -16.81
CA GLU A 96 0.91 13.73 -18.07
C GLU A 96 1.56 12.78 -19.09
N PRO A 97 0.96 11.63 -19.47
CA PRO A 97 1.59 10.65 -20.35
C PRO A 97 1.80 11.17 -21.78
N ARG A 98 0.98 12.11 -22.26
CA ARG A 98 1.08 12.73 -23.58
C ARG A 98 1.68 14.14 -23.54
N GLY A 99 1.77 14.76 -22.38
CA GLY A 99 2.37 16.07 -22.15
C GLY A 99 3.85 16.00 -21.80
N ARG A 100 4.42 17.15 -21.37
CA ARG A 100 5.81 17.25 -20.90
C ARG A 100 5.89 17.52 -19.38
N ARG A 101 4.76 17.49 -18.66
CA ARG A 101 4.69 18.00 -17.31
C ARG A 101 4.55 16.89 -16.27
N VAL A 102 5.32 17.03 -15.22
CA VAL A 102 5.02 16.43 -13.91
C VAL A 102 4.20 17.47 -13.16
N LYS A 103 2.95 17.09 -12.79
CA LYS A 103 1.97 18.03 -12.24
C LYS A 103 2.15 18.22 -10.74
N SER A 104 2.38 17.12 -10.04
CA SER A 104 2.54 17.14 -8.58
C SER A 104 3.49 16.02 -8.18
N THR A 105 4.30 16.25 -7.14
CA THR A 105 5.30 15.30 -6.67
C THR A 105 5.34 15.22 -5.16
N PHE A 106 5.75 14.06 -4.69
CA PHE A 106 6.29 13.82 -3.36
C PHE A 106 7.66 13.17 -3.52
N THR A 107 8.63 13.61 -2.74
CA THR A 107 9.95 12.98 -2.65
C THR A 107 10.26 12.62 -1.20
N GLY A 108 10.89 11.48 -1.00
CA GLY A 108 11.26 10.98 0.31
C GLY A 108 12.26 9.84 0.21
N SER A 109 12.40 9.09 1.26
CA SER A 109 13.24 7.89 1.28
C SER A 109 12.52 6.74 1.98
N ILE A 110 12.85 5.52 1.58
CA ILE A 110 12.41 4.29 2.22
C ILE A 110 13.64 3.74 2.94
N PRO A 111 13.61 3.64 4.28
CA PRO A 111 14.69 3.00 5.02
C PRO A 111 14.76 1.52 4.60
N THR A 112 15.97 1.00 4.45
CA THR A 112 16.24 -0.40 4.15
C THR A 112 17.05 -1.03 5.26
N ASP A 113 16.81 -2.30 5.50
CA ASP A 113 17.53 -3.12 6.47
C ASP A 113 17.43 -4.62 6.08
N ALA A 114 17.73 -5.51 7.01
CA ALA A 114 17.61 -6.95 6.77
C ALA A 114 16.16 -7.43 6.53
N ALA A 115 15.16 -6.65 6.95
CA ALA A 115 13.73 -6.95 6.78
C ALA A 115 13.08 -6.14 5.65
N MET A 116 13.71 -5.04 5.21
CA MET A 116 13.19 -4.15 4.18
C MET A 116 14.22 -3.94 3.06
N ALA A 117 13.97 -4.51 1.92
CA ALA A 117 14.70 -4.27 0.67
C ALA A 117 13.71 -4.03 -0.46
N LEU A 118 14.14 -3.35 -1.53
CA LEU A 118 13.31 -3.09 -2.68
C LEU A 118 13.90 -3.72 -3.95
N ALA A 119 13.02 -4.31 -4.75
CA ALA A 119 13.32 -4.83 -6.07
C ALA A 119 12.16 -4.52 -7.02
N GLN A 120 12.27 -4.92 -8.27
CA GLN A 120 11.16 -4.86 -9.23
C GLN A 120 9.93 -5.59 -8.64
N GLY A 121 8.77 -4.92 -8.66
CA GLY A 121 7.53 -5.43 -8.05
C GLY A 121 7.31 -5.02 -6.58
N SER A 122 8.28 -4.36 -5.93
CA SER A 122 8.12 -3.87 -4.56
C SER A 122 7.13 -2.72 -4.40
N LEU A 123 6.77 -2.04 -5.48
CA LEU A 123 5.82 -0.92 -5.46
C LEU A 123 4.51 -1.31 -6.12
N HIS A 124 3.39 -0.94 -5.49
CA HIS A 124 2.05 -1.08 -6.03
C HIS A 124 1.24 0.19 -5.78
N ILE A 125 0.31 0.54 -6.71
CA ILE A 125 -0.55 1.72 -6.58
C ILE A 125 -1.99 1.28 -6.37
N ASP A 126 -2.57 1.68 -5.23
CA ASP A 126 -3.98 1.46 -4.93
C ASP A 126 -4.82 2.71 -5.25
N THR A 127 -5.81 2.52 -6.11
CA THR A 127 -6.76 3.56 -6.51
C THR A 127 -8.17 3.30 -5.97
N ALA A 128 -8.28 2.58 -4.86
CA ALA A 128 -9.54 2.40 -4.15
C ALA A 128 -10.20 3.75 -3.81
N ARG A 129 -11.48 3.69 -3.44
CA ARG A 129 -12.27 4.90 -3.17
C ARG A 129 -11.98 5.48 -1.79
N TYR A 130 -10.91 6.23 -1.68
CA TYR A 130 -10.62 7.06 -0.51
C TYR A 130 -11.11 8.49 -0.74
N ASP A 131 -12.44 8.67 -0.83
CA ASP A 131 -13.07 9.97 -1.00
C ASP A 131 -13.10 10.67 0.37
N LEU A 132 -12.07 11.46 0.69
CA LEU A 132 -11.84 12.05 2.01
C LEU A 132 -12.67 13.32 2.23
N ALA A 133 -12.97 14.06 1.17
CA ALA A 133 -13.88 15.21 1.16
C ALA A 133 -14.39 15.45 -0.26
N GLN A 134 -15.32 16.40 -0.42
CA GLN A 134 -15.75 16.81 -1.75
C GLN A 134 -14.55 17.31 -2.57
N GLY A 135 -14.26 16.65 -3.68
CA GLY A 135 -13.13 16.97 -4.56
C GLY A 135 -11.76 16.53 -4.03
N VAL A 136 -11.67 15.88 -2.86
CA VAL A 136 -10.44 15.36 -2.29
C VAL A 136 -10.50 13.84 -2.24
N ARG A 137 -9.83 13.19 -3.17
CA ARG A 137 -9.68 11.75 -3.20
C ARG A 137 -8.22 11.36 -3.07
N ALA A 138 -7.91 10.53 -2.08
CA ALA A 138 -6.58 9.96 -1.92
C ALA A 138 -6.39 8.73 -2.82
N PHE A 139 -5.13 8.39 -3.03
CA PHE A 139 -4.70 7.10 -3.57
C PHE A 139 -3.60 6.51 -2.67
N GLY A 140 -3.44 5.20 -2.71
CA GLY A 140 -2.43 4.49 -1.95
C GLY A 140 -1.19 4.19 -2.79
N VAL A 141 -0.04 4.18 -2.13
CA VAL A 141 1.17 3.54 -2.63
C VAL A 141 1.61 2.51 -1.60
N ASP A 142 1.73 1.28 -2.03
CA ASP A 142 2.15 0.15 -1.22
C ASP A 142 3.61 -0.15 -1.49
N VAL A 143 4.35 -0.39 -0.42
CA VAL A 143 5.73 -0.85 -0.45
C VAL A 143 5.80 -2.25 0.12
N THR A 144 6.24 -3.20 -0.68
CA THR A 144 6.45 -4.60 -0.28
C THR A 144 7.94 -4.89 -0.24
N SER A 145 8.41 -5.44 0.88
CA SER A 145 9.81 -5.85 0.99
C SER A 145 10.12 -7.02 0.06
N SER A 146 11.26 -6.96 -0.60
CA SER A 146 11.89 -8.06 -1.31
C SER A 146 13.00 -8.74 -0.51
N ALA A 147 13.21 -8.35 0.75
CA ALA A 147 14.18 -8.97 1.62
C ALA A 147 13.79 -10.44 1.93
N ASN A 148 14.79 -11.30 2.00
CA ASN A 148 14.57 -12.70 2.39
C ASN A 148 14.23 -12.87 3.89
N GLY A 149 14.44 -11.80 4.68
CA GLY A 149 14.27 -11.83 6.13
C GLY A 149 15.33 -12.70 6.85
N PRO A 150 15.20 -12.86 8.18
CA PRO A 150 16.07 -13.71 8.97
C PRO A 150 15.79 -15.20 8.66
N SER A 151 16.77 -16.06 8.91
CA SER A 151 16.67 -17.50 8.67
C SER A 151 15.56 -18.17 9.50
N CYS A 152 15.22 -17.59 10.65
CA CYS A 152 14.18 -18.07 11.56
C CYS A 152 13.29 -16.90 12.02
N PRO A 153 12.39 -16.39 11.17
CA PRO A 153 11.52 -15.30 11.58
C PRO A 153 10.41 -15.79 12.51
N ASP A 154 10.13 -15.00 13.55
CA ASP A 154 8.97 -15.20 14.43
C ASP A 154 7.73 -14.41 13.96
N GLY A 155 7.89 -13.58 12.95
CA GLY A 155 6.86 -12.77 12.33
C GLY A 155 7.35 -12.10 11.07
N GLY A 156 6.44 -11.47 10.37
CA GLY A 156 6.70 -10.68 9.18
C GLY A 156 5.54 -9.77 8.89
N PHE A 157 5.79 -8.78 8.07
CA PHE A 157 4.79 -7.82 7.62
C PHE A 157 4.66 -7.87 6.10
N GLY A 158 3.47 -7.56 5.62
CA GLY A 158 3.17 -7.43 4.20
C GLY A 158 3.31 -5.99 3.72
N PRO A 159 2.57 -5.58 2.67
CA PRO A 159 2.70 -4.25 2.13
C PRO A 159 2.44 -3.15 3.17
N LEU A 160 3.26 -2.11 3.13
CA LEU A 160 3.10 -0.87 3.89
C LEU A 160 2.42 0.17 3.00
N ARG A 161 1.21 0.60 3.34
CA ARG A 161 0.43 1.56 2.56
C ARG A 161 0.59 2.98 3.06
N THR A 162 0.91 3.90 2.15
CA THR A 162 0.85 5.34 2.36
C THR A 162 -0.25 5.93 1.50
N LEU A 163 -1.15 6.73 2.08
CA LEU A 163 -2.17 7.47 1.33
C LEU A 163 -1.70 8.88 1.02
N PHE A 164 -1.85 9.27 -0.25
CA PHE A 164 -1.47 10.59 -0.76
C PHE A 164 -2.70 11.36 -1.23
N VAL A 165 -2.72 12.65 -0.96
CA VAL A 165 -3.64 13.62 -1.57
C VAL A 165 -2.87 14.61 -2.42
N GLN A 166 -3.49 15.11 -3.50
CA GLN A 166 -2.92 16.19 -4.28
C GLN A 166 -3.19 17.53 -3.58
N ASP A 167 -2.13 18.31 -3.40
CA ASP A 167 -2.17 19.65 -2.82
C ASP A 167 -1.35 20.61 -3.72
N GLY A 168 -2.02 21.18 -4.71
CA GLY A 168 -1.35 21.98 -5.74
C GLY A 168 -0.29 21.22 -6.53
N ALA A 169 0.95 21.66 -6.46
CA ALA A 169 2.09 21.04 -7.08
C ALA A 169 2.73 19.92 -6.21
N ALA A 170 2.27 19.76 -4.98
CA ALA A 170 2.73 18.72 -4.07
C ALA A 170 1.77 17.52 -4.04
N LEU A 171 2.32 16.34 -3.76
CA LEU A 171 1.58 15.21 -3.23
C LEU A 171 1.92 15.12 -1.75
N ARG A 172 0.90 15.16 -0.91
CA ARG A 172 1.08 15.14 0.54
C ARG A 172 0.67 13.78 1.09
N PRO A 173 1.56 13.08 1.81
CA PRO A 173 1.17 11.88 2.54
C PRO A 173 0.27 12.29 3.71
N VAL A 174 -0.95 11.76 3.75
CA VAL A 174 -1.92 12.02 4.84
C VAL A 174 -2.02 10.85 5.82
N LEU A 175 -1.67 9.67 5.39
CA LEU A 175 -1.54 8.47 6.22
C LEU A 175 -0.32 7.70 5.76
N ALA A 176 0.62 7.38 6.63
CA ALA A 176 1.87 6.75 6.26
C ALA A 176 2.04 5.36 6.85
N SER A 177 2.59 4.45 6.04
CA SER A 177 3.14 3.15 6.45
C SER A 177 2.19 2.25 7.24
N VAL A 178 0.91 2.18 6.83
CA VAL A 178 -0.03 1.24 7.42
C VAL A 178 0.26 -0.16 6.90
N GLU A 179 0.54 -1.06 7.80
CA GLU A 179 0.74 -2.48 7.51
C GLU A 179 -0.57 -3.14 7.09
N LEU A 180 -0.63 -3.64 5.84
CA LEU A 180 -1.84 -4.25 5.29
C LEU A 180 -1.97 -5.73 5.63
N SER A 181 -0.87 -6.40 5.94
CA SER A 181 -0.88 -7.76 6.46
C SER A 181 0.33 -8.02 7.32
N SER A 182 0.20 -8.93 8.27
CA SER A 182 1.29 -9.45 9.06
C SER A 182 1.02 -10.89 9.46
N TRP A 183 2.08 -11.57 9.82
CA TRP A 183 1.98 -12.87 10.44
C TRP A 183 2.92 -12.93 11.65
N ARG A 184 2.56 -13.74 12.62
CA ARG A 184 3.40 -14.00 13.79
C ARG A 184 3.25 -15.44 14.26
N ARG A 185 4.31 -16.00 14.76
CA ARG A 185 4.27 -17.28 15.48
C ARG A 185 3.74 -17.02 16.89
N VAL A 186 2.67 -17.71 17.26
CA VAL A 186 2.03 -17.58 18.59
C VAL A 186 2.27 -18.79 19.49
N ALA A 187 2.61 -19.94 18.90
CA ALA A 187 2.99 -21.14 19.65
C ALA A 187 3.94 -22.03 18.82
N GLY A 188 4.57 -22.99 19.47
CA GLY A 188 5.55 -23.91 18.88
C GLY A 188 6.98 -23.37 18.90
N PRO A 189 7.99 -24.25 18.62
CA PRO A 189 9.38 -23.88 18.66
C PRO A 189 9.75 -22.93 17.50
N ALA A 190 10.78 -22.09 17.71
CA ALA A 190 11.34 -21.26 16.67
C ALA A 190 11.87 -22.12 15.52
N CYS A 191 11.68 -21.66 14.27
CA CYS A 191 12.13 -22.33 13.04
C CYS A 191 11.45 -23.67 12.71
N ALA A 192 10.60 -24.22 13.56
CA ALA A 192 9.99 -25.53 13.33
C ALA A 192 9.10 -25.60 12.08
N TRP A 193 8.55 -24.47 11.63
CA TRP A 193 7.77 -24.40 10.39
C TRP A 193 8.62 -24.69 9.13
N MET A 194 9.94 -24.51 9.19
CA MET A 194 10.86 -24.86 8.10
C MET A 194 11.04 -26.38 7.99
N ASP A 195 10.85 -27.11 9.10
CA ASP A 195 11.03 -28.56 9.18
C ASP A 195 9.71 -29.32 9.00
N GLY A 196 8.59 -28.63 8.73
CA GLY A 196 7.27 -29.25 8.55
C GLY A 196 6.68 -29.84 9.83
N GLN A 197 7.05 -29.33 10.99
CA GLN A 197 6.51 -29.78 12.28
C GLN A 197 5.11 -29.19 12.51
N ASP A 198 4.17 -30.04 12.90
CA ASP A 198 2.74 -29.70 13.05
C ASP A 198 2.41 -28.84 14.31
N ASP A 199 3.39 -28.60 15.19
CA ASP A 199 3.17 -27.94 16.48
C ASP A 199 3.30 -26.40 16.42
N VAL A 200 3.51 -25.84 15.23
CA VAL A 200 3.65 -24.38 15.06
C VAL A 200 2.32 -23.74 14.75
N VAL A 201 1.94 -22.77 15.56
CA VAL A 201 0.74 -21.96 15.34
C VAL A 201 1.14 -20.57 14.83
N ILE A 202 0.69 -20.25 13.63
CA ILE A 202 0.88 -18.96 12.98
C ILE A 202 -0.46 -18.20 13.00
N GLU A 203 -0.45 -16.95 13.43
CA GLU A 203 -1.56 -16.02 13.22
C GLU A 203 -1.25 -15.08 12.07
N ASN A 204 -2.12 -15.03 11.08
CA ASN A 204 -2.08 -14.04 10.01
C ASN A 204 -3.09 -12.93 10.30
N THR A 205 -2.68 -11.70 10.12
CA THR A 205 -3.56 -10.52 10.25
C THR A 205 -3.66 -9.82 8.91
N VAL A 206 -4.87 -9.43 8.54
CA VAL A 206 -5.13 -8.58 7.37
C VAL A 206 -5.77 -7.29 7.84
N THR A 207 -5.18 -6.16 7.47
CA THR A 207 -5.66 -4.82 7.79
C THR A 207 -6.37 -4.20 6.59
N THR A 208 -7.54 -3.65 6.83
CA THR A 208 -8.30 -2.88 5.84
C THR A 208 -8.46 -1.44 6.29
N ILE A 209 -8.49 -0.52 5.32
CA ILE A 209 -8.71 0.92 5.53
C ILE A 209 -10.05 1.28 4.91
N ALA A 210 -10.95 1.84 5.70
CA ALA A 210 -12.25 2.33 5.24
C ALA A 210 -12.40 3.82 5.56
N VAL A 211 -13.10 4.55 4.69
CA VAL A 211 -13.47 5.96 4.93
C VAL A 211 -14.74 5.98 5.76
N ALA A 212 -14.73 6.72 6.87
CA ALA A 212 -15.88 6.89 7.74
C ALA A 212 -16.84 7.97 7.20
N SER A 213 -18.06 7.99 7.72
CA SER A 213 -19.04 9.06 7.44
C SER A 213 -18.80 10.34 8.22
N HIS A 214 -18.06 10.28 9.31
CA HIS A 214 -17.67 11.43 10.13
C HIS A 214 -16.38 12.05 9.57
N ALA A 215 -16.22 13.37 9.76
CA ALA A 215 -15.05 14.12 9.31
C ALA A 215 -14.48 14.96 10.44
N THR A 216 -13.15 15.04 10.51
CA THR A 216 -12.40 15.87 11.44
C THR A 216 -11.47 16.78 10.65
N HIS A 217 -11.42 18.06 11.00
CA HIS A 217 -10.60 19.08 10.30
C HIS A 217 -10.76 19.08 8.75
N GLY A 218 -11.98 18.79 8.28
CA GLY A 218 -12.32 18.88 6.85
C GLY A 218 -12.07 17.63 6.02
N LEU A 219 -11.46 16.58 6.58
CA LEU A 219 -11.33 15.28 5.93
C LEU A 219 -12.09 14.20 6.71
N ALA A 220 -12.69 13.25 5.98
CA ALA A 220 -13.37 12.10 6.57
C ALA A 220 -12.38 11.26 7.39
N ASP A 221 -12.81 10.80 8.55
CA ASP A 221 -12.03 9.93 9.40
C ASP A 221 -11.77 8.59 8.69
N LEU A 222 -10.71 7.90 9.09
CA LEU A 222 -10.40 6.57 8.58
C LEU A 222 -10.62 5.52 9.67
N VAL A 223 -11.07 4.36 9.26
CA VAL A 223 -11.24 3.19 10.15
C VAL A 223 -10.28 2.10 9.69
N LEU A 224 -9.33 1.77 10.53
CA LEU A 224 -8.51 0.57 10.38
C LEU A 224 -9.21 -0.60 11.03
N THR A 225 -9.25 -1.73 10.31
CA THR A 225 -9.82 -2.98 10.84
C THR A 225 -8.84 -4.12 10.57
N GLY A 226 -8.30 -4.71 11.64
CA GLY A 226 -7.44 -5.90 11.60
C GLY A 226 -8.25 -7.16 11.86
N ARG A 227 -8.21 -8.09 10.90
CA ARG A 227 -8.80 -9.43 11.01
C ARG A 227 -7.70 -10.45 11.14
N VAL A 228 -7.85 -11.35 12.11
CA VAL A 228 -6.95 -12.47 12.32
C VAL A 228 -7.62 -13.74 11.79
N ASP A 229 -6.89 -14.56 11.06
CA ASP A 229 -7.40 -15.85 10.55
C ASP A 229 -7.97 -16.72 11.67
N GLY A 230 -9.06 -17.42 11.37
CA GLY A 230 -9.78 -18.23 12.34
C GLY A 230 -10.68 -17.45 13.32
N HIS A 231 -10.72 -16.12 13.27
CA HIS A 231 -11.58 -15.28 14.09
C HIS A 231 -12.71 -14.63 13.29
N VAL A 232 -13.94 -14.79 13.78
CA VAL A 232 -15.16 -14.25 13.11
C VAL A 232 -15.24 -12.74 13.25
N VAL A 233 -14.75 -12.18 14.38
CA VAL A 233 -14.80 -10.75 14.69
C VAL A 233 -13.43 -10.10 14.49
N PRO A 234 -13.36 -8.81 14.09
CA PRO A 234 -12.12 -8.07 14.05
C PRO A 234 -11.48 -8.04 15.43
N ARG A 235 -10.20 -8.41 15.54
CA ARG A 235 -9.46 -8.29 16.80
C ARG A 235 -9.04 -6.86 17.12
N LEU A 236 -8.86 -6.06 16.06
CA LEU A 236 -8.35 -4.70 16.17
C LEU A 236 -9.23 -3.78 15.33
N ARG A 237 -9.59 -2.65 15.92
CA ARG A 237 -10.29 -1.57 15.23
C ARG A 237 -9.81 -0.24 15.79
N ALA A 238 -9.30 0.63 14.93
CA ALA A 238 -8.90 1.96 15.30
C ALA A 238 -9.61 2.99 14.40
N VAL A 239 -9.97 4.13 14.97
CA VAL A 239 -10.43 5.30 14.23
C VAL A 239 -9.28 6.29 14.20
N LEU A 240 -8.96 6.76 13.00
CA LEU A 240 -7.93 7.76 12.78
C LEU A 240 -8.62 9.07 12.43
N HIS A 241 -8.29 10.14 13.13
CA HIS A 241 -8.77 11.48 12.87
C HIS A 241 -7.70 12.29 12.14
N TYR A 242 -8.14 13.12 11.21
CA TYR A 242 -7.24 14.06 10.56
C TYR A 242 -6.92 15.22 11.50
N ASP A 243 -5.63 15.49 11.78
CA ASP A 243 -5.19 16.56 12.69
C ASP A 243 -5.00 17.94 12.01
N GLY A 244 -5.25 18.01 10.70
CA GLY A 244 -4.99 19.17 9.85
C GLY A 244 -3.79 18.96 8.93
N SER A 245 -2.93 17.96 9.20
CA SER A 245 -1.78 17.59 8.39
C SER A 245 -1.77 16.12 8.01
N LYS A 246 -2.05 15.22 8.97
CA LYS A 246 -2.02 13.76 8.82
C LYS A 246 -3.11 13.08 9.64
N TYR A 247 -3.34 11.82 9.38
CA TYR A 247 -4.21 10.98 10.21
C TYR A 247 -3.45 10.49 11.45
N VAL A 248 -4.09 10.61 12.61
CA VAL A 248 -3.58 10.18 13.90
C VAL A 248 -4.60 9.31 14.62
N ALA A 249 -4.16 8.33 15.37
CA ALA A 249 -5.04 7.52 16.22
C ALA A 249 -5.45 8.31 17.46
N THR A 250 -6.71 8.17 17.88
CA THR A 250 -7.24 8.79 19.11
C THR A 250 -6.88 8.03 20.38
N ASP A 251 -6.51 6.77 20.25
CA ASP A 251 -6.18 5.91 21.36
C ASP A 251 -4.69 5.59 21.33
N ASP A 252 -3.98 5.83 22.42
CA ASP A 252 -2.56 5.50 22.62
C ASP A 252 -2.27 3.99 22.58
N ARG A 253 -3.28 3.17 22.35
CA ARG A 253 -3.10 1.77 22.02
C ARG A 253 -2.41 1.68 20.68
N ILE A 254 -1.09 1.59 20.74
CA ILE A 254 -0.21 1.35 19.62
C ILE A 254 -0.79 0.16 18.84
N TRP A 255 -1.31 0.44 17.64
CA TRP A 255 -1.62 -0.60 16.67
C TRP A 255 -0.29 -1.29 16.34
N PRO A 256 -0.12 -2.60 16.66
CA PRO A 256 1.07 -3.32 16.23
C PRO A 256 1.11 -3.26 14.70
N GLY A 257 2.12 -2.59 14.13
CA GLY A 257 2.25 -2.42 12.68
C GLY A 257 1.90 -1.02 12.14
N VAL A 258 1.44 -0.07 12.94
CA VAL A 258 1.42 1.34 12.53
C VAL A 258 2.69 2.01 13.01
N ILE A 259 3.74 1.90 12.20
CA ILE A 259 4.88 2.79 12.34
C ILE A 259 4.42 4.12 11.75
N VAL A 260 4.09 5.09 12.57
CA VAL A 260 3.97 6.49 12.13
C VAL A 260 5.41 6.99 12.03
N PRO A 261 5.99 7.13 10.83
CA PRO A 261 7.30 7.75 10.71
C PRO A 261 7.15 9.18 11.21
N ASP A 262 8.03 9.60 12.11
CA ASP A 262 8.19 11.03 12.38
C ASP A 262 8.41 11.72 11.04
N ALA A 263 7.59 12.72 10.77
CA ALA A 263 7.73 13.51 9.57
C ALA A 263 9.18 14.02 9.53
N ALA A 264 9.92 13.62 8.51
CA ALA A 264 11.21 14.22 8.28
C ALA A 264 11.01 15.74 8.23
N PRO A 265 11.83 16.53 8.95
CA PRO A 265 11.70 17.99 8.93
C PRO A 265 11.76 18.46 7.49
N ALA A 266 10.77 19.24 7.08
CA ALA A 266 10.79 19.97 5.82
C ALA A 266 12.00 20.89 5.84
N HIS A 267 12.97 20.66 4.97
CA HIS A 267 14.08 21.55 4.66
C HIS A 267 13.79 22.31 3.38
#